data_970be316632744551bc228a954d093da
#
_entry.id   970be316632744551bc228a954d093da
#
_cell.length_a   1.000
_cell.length_b   1.000
_cell.length_c   1.000
_cell.angle_alpha   90.00
_cell.angle_beta   90.00
_cell.angle_gamma   90.00
#
_symmetry.space_group_name_H-M   'P 1'
#
loop_
_entity.id
_entity.type
_entity.pdbx_description
1 polymer ?
#
loop_
_entity_poly.entity_id
_entity_poly.type
_entity_poly.pdbx_seq_one_letter_code
_entity_poly.pdbx_strand_id
1 'polypeptide(L)'
;MKKEHSSRWRKLDNAAQAFPAATGKKDTRVFRFYCQLKEDIQADLLQKALEQTMEHYPVFSMVLRKGLFWFYLEQRDLPAKVEEEKRPPCSEIYVPDHKTLLFQVSYYKTRINFEVFHALTDGTGAMLFLKELVSNYLILRHPEEIFSKVSEDMLTETDFEEDSFSQYYTGKKNEKEKSRPAYQIKGEYLEQEEMEITEILLSAEAVHKCAKAHGVSVTAYLAAALVYAVYEEIPKSRLKKPVSLMVPANLRNFFPSASMTNFWSWIEIACDFGPEASFEDALQITGAAMQKEALKQEISTRMNDLVRIERNPVLRAVPLEIKNLALIDEADVEFGEHLHLSGSQEYISAF
;
A
#
# COMPACT_ATOMS: atom_id res chain seq x y z
N MET A 1 -28.80 -11.86 28.53
CA MET A 1 -28.55 -10.42 28.39
C MET A 1 -27.75 -10.24 27.10
N LYS A 2 -28.38 -9.71 26.02
CA LYS A 2 -27.65 -9.30 24.83
C LYS A 2 -26.81 -8.09 25.23
N LYS A 3 -25.47 -8.21 25.22
CA LYS A 3 -24.60 -7.03 25.24
C LYS A 3 -24.93 -6.20 24.01
N GLU A 4 -25.45 -5.00 24.21
CA GLU A 4 -25.48 -3.98 23.17
C GLU A 4 -24.01 -3.70 22.81
N HIS A 5 -23.55 -4.30 21.72
CA HIS A 5 -22.32 -3.84 21.09
C HIS A 5 -22.61 -2.47 20.50
N SER A 6 -22.22 -1.41 21.18
CA SER A 6 -22.06 -0.12 20.52
C SER A 6 -21.08 -0.37 19.36
N SER A 7 -21.56 -0.24 18.13
CA SER A 7 -20.69 -0.43 16.96
C SER A 7 -19.58 0.62 17.05
N ARG A 8 -18.35 0.17 17.30
CA ARG A 8 -17.17 1.05 17.20
C ARG A 8 -17.06 1.52 15.77
N TRP A 9 -16.87 2.80 15.57
CA TRP A 9 -16.62 3.36 14.25
C TRP A 9 -15.43 4.31 14.34
N ARG A 10 -14.70 4.44 13.26
CA ARG A 10 -13.60 5.37 13.13
C ARG A 10 -13.60 6.02 11.74
N LYS A 11 -13.12 7.24 11.67
CA LYS A 11 -12.87 7.91 10.41
C LYS A 11 -11.69 7.22 9.70
N LEU A 12 -11.72 7.19 8.35
CA LEU A 12 -10.54 6.82 7.60
C LEU A 12 -9.40 7.80 7.88
N ASP A 13 -8.17 7.30 7.93
CA ASP A 13 -6.98 8.15 7.93
C ASP A 13 -6.85 8.93 6.60
N ASN A 14 -5.97 9.92 6.60
CA ASN A 14 -5.84 10.84 5.48
C ASN A 14 -5.49 10.16 4.17
N ALA A 15 -4.53 9.21 4.19
CA ALA A 15 -4.10 8.49 3.01
C ALA A 15 -5.21 7.56 2.49
N ALA A 16 -5.97 6.94 3.39
CA ALA A 16 -7.00 5.99 3.04
C ALA A 16 -8.22 6.60 2.36
N GLN A 17 -8.49 7.90 2.56
CA GLN A 17 -9.69 8.55 2.02
C GLN A 17 -9.75 8.57 0.48
N ALA A 18 -8.60 8.56 -0.18
CA ALA A 18 -8.53 8.56 -1.63
C ALA A 18 -8.90 7.20 -2.26
N PHE A 19 -8.64 6.08 -1.57
CA PHE A 19 -8.81 4.75 -2.14
C PHE A 19 -10.25 4.40 -2.53
N PRO A 20 -11.29 4.64 -1.70
CA PRO A 20 -12.64 4.30 -2.09
C PRO A 20 -13.15 5.11 -3.28
N ALA A 21 -12.68 6.35 -3.44
CA ALA A 21 -13.05 7.22 -4.55
C ALA A 21 -12.37 6.81 -5.86
N ALA A 22 -11.12 6.33 -5.77
CA ALA A 22 -10.31 5.93 -6.91
C ALA A 22 -10.46 4.44 -7.28
N THR A 23 -11.25 3.67 -6.53
CA THR A 23 -11.49 2.25 -6.80
C THR A 23 -12.40 2.08 -8.03
N GLY A 24 -12.02 1.21 -8.93
CA GLY A 24 -12.78 0.88 -10.13
C GLY A 24 -12.38 -0.48 -10.70
N LYS A 25 -13.04 -0.87 -11.79
CA LYS A 25 -12.81 -2.17 -12.44
C LYS A 25 -11.39 -2.35 -12.97
N LYS A 26 -10.69 -1.27 -13.30
CA LYS A 26 -9.31 -1.30 -13.78
C LYS A 26 -8.29 -1.26 -12.66
N ASP A 27 -8.66 -0.74 -11.50
CA ASP A 27 -7.80 -0.63 -10.34
C ASP A 27 -8.65 -0.85 -9.08
N THR A 28 -8.50 -2.01 -8.48
CA THR A 28 -9.29 -2.45 -7.32
C THR A 28 -8.77 -1.87 -6.01
N ARG A 29 -7.61 -1.22 -6.02
CA ARG A 29 -6.90 -0.76 -4.82
C ARG A 29 -6.69 -1.89 -3.79
N VAL A 30 -6.56 -3.10 -4.28
CA VAL A 30 -6.24 -4.28 -3.50
C VAL A 30 -4.76 -4.60 -3.72
N PHE A 31 -4.05 -4.87 -2.65
CA PHE A 31 -2.68 -5.38 -2.74
C PHE A 31 -2.59 -6.75 -2.09
N ARG A 32 -1.58 -7.52 -2.48
CA ARG A 32 -1.38 -8.90 -2.03
C ARG A 32 0.00 -9.07 -1.39
N PHE A 33 0.02 -9.77 -0.27
CA PHE A 33 1.18 -10.49 0.24
C PHE A 33 0.94 -11.98 0.14
N TYR A 34 1.99 -12.76 0.05
CA TYR A 34 1.89 -14.21 0.17
C TYR A 34 3.06 -14.80 0.95
N CYS A 35 2.83 -15.98 1.49
CA CYS A 35 3.87 -16.80 2.11
C CYS A 35 3.89 -18.17 1.44
N GLN A 36 5.05 -18.56 0.92
CA GLN A 36 5.27 -19.87 0.32
C GLN A 36 5.86 -20.80 1.36
N LEU A 37 5.17 -21.91 1.64
CA LEU A 37 5.64 -22.96 2.55
C LEU A 37 6.23 -24.13 1.77
N LYS A 38 6.81 -25.08 2.51
CA LYS A 38 7.42 -26.30 1.91
C LYS A 38 6.43 -27.45 1.72
N GLU A 39 5.26 -27.35 2.34
CA GLU A 39 4.23 -28.38 2.35
C GLU A 39 2.85 -27.80 2.03
N ASP A 40 1.93 -28.68 1.63
CA ASP A 40 0.57 -28.26 1.25
C ASP A 40 -0.20 -27.69 2.44
N ILE A 41 -0.96 -26.62 2.17
CA ILE A 41 -1.76 -25.93 3.15
C ILE A 41 -2.97 -26.78 3.54
N GLN A 42 -3.18 -26.91 4.85
CA GLN A 42 -4.37 -27.51 5.43
C GLN A 42 -5.41 -26.42 5.73
N ALA A 43 -6.47 -26.37 4.96
CA ALA A 43 -7.48 -25.31 5.03
C ALA A 43 -8.09 -25.17 6.43
N ASP A 44 -8.40 -26.28 7.10
CA ASP A 44 -9.01 -26.27 8.44
C ASP A 44 -8.07 -25.68 9.51
N LEU A 45 -6.76 -25.93 9.40
CA LEU A 45 -5.77 -25.34 10.30
C LEU A 45 -5.56 -23.86 9.98
N LEU A 46 -5.55 -23.49 8.69
CA LEU A 46 -5.44 -22.09 8.30
C LEU A 46 -6.66 -21.28 8.74
N GLN A 47 -7.85 -21.86 8.68
CA GLN A 47 -9.08 -21.23 9.20
C GLN A 47 -8.97 -20.97 10.71
N LYS A 48 -8.51 -21.94 11.50
CA LYS A 48 -8.30 -21.76 12.95
C LYS A 48 -7.23 -20.71 13.25
N ALA A 49 -6.15 -20.71 12.49
CA ALA A 49 -5.09 -19.70 12.62
C ALA A 49 -5.63 -18.30 12.32
N LEU A 50 -6.49 -18.17 11.29
CA LEU A 50 -7.14 -16.90 10.95
C LEU A 50 -8.04 -16.41 12.08
N GLU A 51 -8.84 -17.28 12.67
CA GLU A 51 -9.70 -16.95 13.82
C GLU A 51 -8.88 -16.44 15.01
N GLN A 52 -7.79 -17.12 15.35
CA GLN A 52 -6.86 -16.68 16.40
C GLN A 52 -6.20 -15.34 16.09
N THR A 53 -5.78 -15.14 14.84
CA THR A 53 -5.15 -13.88 14.42
C THR A 53 -6.14 -12.72 14.49
N MET A 54 -7.39 -12.93 14.10
CA MET A 54 -8.44 -11.90 14.15
C MET A 54 -8.73 -11.41 15.57
N GLU A 55 -8.51 -12.21 16.60
CA GLU A 55 -8.67 -11.81 18.00
C GLU A 55 -7.67 -10.72 18.40
N HIS A 56 -6.45 -10.76 17.82
CA HIS A 56 -5.40 -9.79 18.11
C HIS A 56 -5.45 -8.54 17.22
N TYR A 57 -6.16 -8.59 16.10
CA TYR A 57 -6.22 -7.48 15.12
C TYR A 57 -7.65 -7.01 14.86
N PRO A 58 -8.32 -6.34 15.81
CA PRO A 58 -9.71 -5.93 15.67
C PRO A 58 -9.96 -4.95 14.50
N VAL A 59 -8.92 -4.25 14.01
CA VAL A 59 -9.02 -3.39 12.82
C VAL A 59 -9.45 -4.17 11.57
N PHE A 60 -9.11 -5.46 11.46
CA PHE A 60 -9.51 -6.30 10.34
C PHE A 60 -10.99 -6.75 10.42
N SER A 61 -11.68 -6.53 11.53
CA SER A 61 -13.14 -6.72 11.64
C SER A 61 -13.94 -5.51 11.14
N MET A 62 -13.28 -4.51 10.56
CA MET A 62 -13.93 -3.30 10.10
C MET A 62 -14.45 -3.46 8.67
N VAL A 63 -15.60 -2.84 8.41
CA VAL A 63 -16.20 -2.69 7.08
C VAL A 63 -16.23 -1.22 6.70
N LEU A 64 -16.08 -0.93 5.42
CA LEU A 64 -16.16 0.45 4.93
C LEU A 64 -17.60 0.89 4.74
N ARG A 65 -17.91 2.08 5.20
CA ARG A 65 -19.22 2.70 5.10
C ARG A 65 -19.11 4.06 4.42
N LYS A 66 -20.05 4.35 3.55
CA LYS A 66 -20.21 5.64 2.90
C LYS A 66 -21.15 6.52 3.73
N GLY A 67 -20.65 7.63 4.27
CA GLY A 67 -21.45 8.68 4.88
C GLY A 67 -21.79 9.79 3.87
N LEU A 68 -22.50 10.82 4.30
CA LEU A 68 -22.85 11.96 3.44
C LEU A 68 -21.62 12.79 3.02
N PHE A 69 -20.66 12.96 3.93
CA PHE A 69 -19.51 13.83 3.73
C PHE A 69 -18.14 13.12 3.75
N TRP A 70 -18.08 11.88 4.24
CA TRP A 70 -16.85 11.08 4.34
C TRP A 70 -17.12 9.59 4.43
N PHE A 71 -16.12 8.81 4.10
CA PHE A 71 -16.10 7.38 4.41
C PHE A 71 -15.65 7.15 5.86
N TYR A 72 -16.16 6.08 6.47
CA TYR A 72 -15.78 5.65 7.80
C TYR A 72 -15.74 4.13 7.90
N LEU A 73 -14.94 3.63 8.82
CA LEU A 73 -14.86 2.20 9.14
C LEU A 73 -15.79 1.92 10.32
N GLU A 74 -16.56 0.86 10.20
CA GLU A 74 -17.49 0.39 11.23
C GLU A 74 -17.15 -1.04 11.60
N GLN A 75 -16.91 -1.32 12.88
CA GLN A 75 -16.65 -2.68 13.34
C GLN A 75 -17.90 -3.56 13.19
N ARG A 76 -17.71 -4.74 12.62
CA ARG A 76 -18.78 -5.72 12.41
C ARG A 76 -18.29 -7.12 12.76
N ASP A 77 -19.19 -7.90 13.35
CA ASP A 77 -18.96 -9.30 13.60
C ASP A 77 -19.33 -10.11 12.33
N LEU A 78 -18.37 -10.13 11.40
CA LEU A 78 -18.49 -10.91 10.16
C LEU A 78 -17.43 -12.03 10.20
N PRO A 79 -17.80 -13.25 9.82
CA PRO A 79 -16.88 -14.37 9.79
C PRO A 79 -15.85 -14.17 8.67
N ALA A 80 -14.57 -14.17 9.03
CA ALA A 80 -13.49 -14.28 8.06
C ALA A 80 -13.35 -15.74 7.64
N LYS A 81 -13.26 -16.00 6.33
CA LYS A 81 -13.18 -17.35 5.77
C LYS A 81 -11.94 -17.52 4.94
N VAL A 82 -11.31 -18.67 5.11
CA VAL A 82 -10.23 -19.14 4.24
C VAL A 82 -10.86 -19.85 3.04
N GLU A 83 -10.42 -19.51 1.84
CA GLU A 83 -10.89 -20.10 0.60
C GLU A 83 -9.72 -20.60 -0.25
N GLU A 84 -9.96 -21.62 -1.07
CA GLU A 84 -9.03 -21.95 -2.13
C GLU A 84 -9.00 -20.83 -3.18
N GLU A 85 -7.82 -20.47 -3.67
CA GLU A 85 -7.67 -19.40 -4.66
C GLU A 85 -8.37 -19.78 -5.97
N LYS A 86 -9.38 -19.02 -6.35
CA LYS A 86 -10.19 -19.23 -7.56
C LYS A 86 -10.30 -17.98 -8.43
N ARG A 87 -10.03 -16.84 -7.86
CA ARG A 87 -10.08 -15.54 -8.56
C ARG A 87 -8.69 -15.07 -8.93
N PRO A 88 -8.56 -14.25 -9.98
CA PRO A 88 -7.31 -13.58 -10.26
C PRO A 88 -6.79 -12.82 -9.04
N PRO A 89 -5.47 -12.71 -8.86
CA PRO A 89 -4.88 -11.91 -7.81
C PRO A 89 -5.42 -10.49 -7.79
N CYS A 90 -5.58 -9.94 -6.56
CA CYS A 90 -6.05 -8.57 -6.34
C CYS A 90 -7.42 -8.26 -6.97
N SER A 91 -8.29 -9.27 -7.09
CA SER A 91 -9.68 -9.06 -7.46
C SER A 91 -10.39 -8.11 -6.48
N GLU A 92 -11.49 -7.51 -6.93
CA GLU A 92 -12.27 -6.57 -6.12
C GLU A 92 -12.73 -7.21 -4.79
N ILE A 93 -12.37 -6.58 -3.67
CA ILE A 93 -12.80 -6.94 -2.31
C ILE A 93 -13.86 -5.96 -1.82
N TYR A 94 -13.65 -4.68 -2.08
CA TYR A 94 -14.60 -3.65 -1.70
C TYR A 94 -15.65 -3.45 -2.79
N VAL A 95 -16.90 -3.74 -2.47
CA VAL A 95 -18.05 -3.43 -3.32
C VAL A 95 -18.89 -2.36 -2.62
N PRO A 96 -19.13 -1.20 -3.25
CA PRO A 96 -19.95 -0.14 -2.66
C PRO A 96 -21.29 -0.66 -2.15
N ASP A 97 -21.72 -0.14 -1.00
CA ASP A 97 -22.97 -0.50 -0.32
C ASP A 97 -23.08 -1.95 0.22
N HIS A 98 -22.06 -2.78 0.00
CA HIS A 98 -21.96 -4.10 0.62
C HIS A 98 -21.21 -4.04 1.94
N LYS A 99 -21.61 -4.91 2.89
CA LYS A 99 -20.95 -5.07 4.19
C LYS A 99 -20.03 -6.28 4.10
N THR A 100 -18.84 -6.08 3.55
CA THR A 100 -17.84 -7.13 3.42
C THR A 100 -16.60 -6.75 4.24
N LEU A 101 -15.87 -7.74 4.72
CA LEU A 101 -14.52 -7.51 5.23
C LEU A 101 -13.64 -6.96 4.10
N LEU A 102 -12.67 -6.13 4.46
CA LEU A 102 -11.81 -5.43 3.52
C LEU A 102 -10.51 -6.21 3.24
N PHE A 103 -10.51 -7.49 3.51
CA PHE A 103 -9.40 -8.39 3.23
C PHE A 103 -9.92 -9.78 2.87
N GLN A 104 -9.05 -10.59 2.30
CA GLN A 104 -9.28 -12.00 1.99
C GLN A 104 -8.03 -12.82 2.29
N VAL A 105 -8.23 -14.01 2.85
CA VAL A 105 -7.20 -15.04 2.97
C VAL A 105 -7.56 -16.19 2.05
N SER A 106 -6.66 -16.53 1.15
CA SER A 106 -6.80 -17.69 0.28
C SER A 106 -5.54 -18.55 0.30
N TYR A 107 -5.64 -19.76 -0.20
CA TYR A 107 -4.49 -20.64 -0.36
C TYR A 107 -4.48 -21.33 -1.72
N TYR A 108 -3.30 -21.62 -2.20
CA TYR A 108 -3.08 -22.46 -3.38
C TYR A 108 -1.89 -23.37 -3.15
N LYS A 109 -2.13 -24.69 -3.09
CA LYS A 109 -1.11 -25.69 -2.77
C LYS A 109 -0.34 -25.33 -1.49
N THR A 110 0.89 -24.91 -1.62
CA THR A 110 1.82 -24.59 -0.52
C THR A 110 1.85 -23.10 -0.19
N ARG A 111 1.01 -22.26 -0.82
CA ARG A 111 1.03 -20.81 -0.69
C ARG A 111 -0.19 -20.30 0.06
N ILE A 112 0.04 -19.47 1.06
CA ILE A 112 -0.99 -18.67 1.74
C ILE A 112 -0.97 -17.27 1.12
N ASN A 113 -2.10 -16.81 0.60
CA ASN A 113 -2.28 -15.47 0.05
C ASN A 113 -3.08 -14.61 1.01
N PHE A 114 -2.69 -13.37 1.15
CA PHE A 114 -3.37 -12.36 1.94
C PHE A 114 -3.56 -11.10 1.09
N GLU A 115 -4.80 -10.76 0.82
CA GLU A 115 -5.18 -9.62 0.00
C GLU A 115 -5.97 -8.62 0.82
N VAL A 116 -5.67 -7.34 0.64
CA VAL A 116 -6.26 -6.26 1.45
C VAL A 116 -6.65 -5.10 0.56
N PHE A 117 -7.86 -4.58 0.76
CA PHE A 117 -8.25 -3.28 0.23
C PHE A 117 -7.50 -2.17 0.96
N HIS A 118 -6.76 -1.37 0.25
CA HIS A 118 -5.75 -0.45 0.80
C HIS A 118 -6.33 0.62 1.76
N ALA A 119 -7.65 0.86 1.74
CA ALA A 119 -8.28 1.75 2.71
C ALA A 119 -8.27 1.21 4.16
N LEU A 120 -8.04 -0.10 4.36
CA LEU A 120 -8.00 -0.71 5.69
C LEU A 120 -6.66 -0.51 6.38
N THR A 121 -5.58 -0.78 5.69
CA THR A 121 -4.22 -0.80 6.23
C THR A 121 -3.19 -0.58 5.12
N ASP A 122 -1.96 -0.29 5.51
CA ASP A 122 -0.80 -0.25 4.61
C ASP A 122 0.01 -1.55 4.66
N GLY A 123 1.12 -1.58 3.89
CA GLY A 123 2.00 -2.73 3.82
C GLY A 123 2.56 -3.17 5.17
N THR A 124 2.80 -2.24 6.11
CA THR A 124 3.30 -2.59 7.46
C THR A 124 2.26 -3.34 8.26
N GLY A 125 1.03 -2.82 8.32
CA GLY A 125 -0.05 -3.49 9.06
C GLY A 125 -0.43 -4.83 8.44
N ALA A 126 -0.48 -4.91 7.12
CA ALA A 126 -0.75 -6.16 6.41
C ALA A 126 0.33 -7.23 6.65
N MET A 127 1.61 -6.82 6.67
CA MET A 127 2.73 -7.73 6.93
C MET A 127 2.70 -8.28 8.37
N LEU A 128 2.37 -7.44 9.35
CA LEU A 128 2.25 -7.89 10.75
C LEU A 128 1.12 -8.93 10.88
N PHE A 129 -0.03 -8.66 10.27
CA PHE A 129 -1.14 -9.61 10.25
C PHE A 129 -0.74 -10.95 9.58
N LEU A 130 -0.14 -10.90 8.39
CA LEU A 130 0.29 -12.12 7.69
C LEU A 130 1.33 -12.91 8.48
N LYS A 131 2.29 -12.23 9.09
CA LYS A 131 3.31 -12.90 9.93
C LYS A 131 2.68 -13.66 11.08
N GLU A 132 1.71 -13.07 11.78
CA GLU A 132 1.03 -13.74 12.87
C GLU A 132 0.14 -14.88 12.36
N LEU A 133 -0.60 -14.67 11.26
CA LEU A 133 -1.39 -15.72 10.64
C LEU A 133 -0.55 -16.95 10.29
N VAL A 134 0.60 -16.73 9.66
CA VAL A 134 1.51 -17.83 9.30
C VAL A 134 2.10 -18.48 10.56
N SER A 135 2.48 -17.69 11.56
CA SER A 135 2.99 -18.23 12.84
C SER A 135 1.95 -19.10 13.54
N ASN A 136 0.71 -18.64 13.67
CA ASN A 136 -0.38 -19.41 14.24
C ASN A 136 -0.66 -20.69 13.46
N TYR A 137 -0.63 -20.59 12.11
CA TYR A 137 -0.79 -21.77 11.24
C TYR A 137 0.33 -22.80 11.49
N LEU A 138 1.58 -22.38 11.52
CA LEU A 138 2.72 -23.27 11.73
C LEU A 138 2.70 -23.91 13.12
N ILE A 139 2.31 -23.18 14.16
CA ILE A 139 2.13 -23.72 15.52
C ILE A 139 1.05 -24.81 15.54
N LEU A 140 -0.08 -24.59 14.87
CA LEU A 140 -1.14 -25.58 14.76
C LEU A 140 -0.75 -26.80 13.90
N ARG A 141 0.08 -26.58 12.91
CA ARG A 141 0.53 -27.62 11.96
C ARG A 141 1.64 -28.49 12.53
N HIS A 142 2.53 -27.91 13.33
CA HIS A 142 3.72 -28.53 13.90
C HIS A 142 3.79 -28.28 15.42
N PRO A 143 2.85 -28.80 16.21
CA PRO A 143 2.77 -28.50 17.64
C PRO A 143 3.97 -28.99 18.45
N GLU A 144 4.73 -29.95 17.91
CA GLU A 144 5.94 -30.48 18.54
C GLU A 144 7.18 -29.58 18.34
N GLU A 145 7.11 -28.62 17.43
CA GLU A 145 8.21 -27.70 17.17
C GLU A 145 8.03 -26.45 18.03
N ILE A 146 9.12 -26.01 18.66
CA ILE A 146 9.12 -24.75 19.42
C ILE A 146 9.37 -23.62 18.44
N PHE A 147 8.29 -23.05 17.93
CA PHE A 147 8.38 -21.77 17.21
C PHE A 147 8.59 -20.66 18.27
N SER A 148 9.65 -19.87 18.12
CA SER A 148 9.73 -18.62 18.85
C SER A 148 8.52 -17.78 18.43
N LYS A 149 7.57 -17.57 19.34
CA LYS A 149 6.48 -16.62 19.10
C LYS A 149 7.10 -15.33 18.60
N VAL A 150 6.58 -14.82 17.50
CA VAL A 150 6.83 -13.42 17.07
C VAL A 150 6.62 -12.60 18.33
N SER A 151 7.65 -11.86 18.71
CA SER A 151 7.77 -11.18 20.01
C SER A 151 6.44 -10.64 20.51
N GLU A 152 6.15 -10.91 21.78
CA GLU A 152 4.99 -10.42 22.52
C GLU A 152 5.02 -8.89 22.76
N ASP A 153 5.54 -8.09 21.84
CA ASP A 153 5.23 -6.68 21.80
C ASP A 153 3.76 -6.55 21.37
N MET A 154 2.90 -6.90 22.33
CA MET A 154 1.47 -6.77 22.20
C MET A 154 1.15 -5.31 21.95
N LEU A 155 0.79 -5.03 20.69
CA LEU A 155 0.18 -3.75 20.35
C LEU A 155 -1.04 -3.58 21.25
N THR A 156 -1.13 -2.48 21.97
CA THR A 156 -2.28 -2.19 22.83
C THR A 156 -3.48 -1.79 21.95
N GLU A 157 -4.72 -1.96 22.44
CA GLU A 157 -5.92 -1.54 21.71
C GLU A 157 -5.86 -0.05 21.29
N THR A 158 -5.20 0.79 22.08
CA THR A 158 -4.98 2.21 21.78
C THR A 158 -4.08 2.45 20.59
N ASP A 159 -3.12 1.56 20.32
CA ASP A 159 -2.19 1.68 19.20
C ASP A 159 -2.90 1.48 17.86
N PHE A 160 -4.02 0.74 17.83
CA PHE A 160 -4.83 0.53 16.63
C PHE A 160 -5.72 1.71 16.27
N GLU A 161 -6.02 2.60 17.21
CA GLU A 161 -6.95 3.73 17.02
C GLU A 161 -6.25 5.08 16.79
N GLU A 162 -4.92 5.11 16.88
CA GLU A 162 -4.15 6.34 16.80
C GLU A 162 -4.22 6.99 15.41
N ASP A 163 -4.59 8.27 15.36
CA ASP A 163 -4.47 9.11 14.16
C ASP A 163 -3.06 9.73 14.12
N SER A 164 -2.11 8.97 13.61
CA SER A 164 -0.71 9.37 13.53
C SER A 164 -0.48 10.60 12.65
N PHE A 165 -1.30 10.84 11.63
CA PHE A 165 -1.22 12.05 10.82
C PHE A 165 -1.53 13.31 11.64
N SER A 166 -2.60 13.29 12.41
CA SER A 166 -2.99 14.42 13.24
C SER A 166 -1.99 14.70 14.37
N GLN A 167 -1.37 13.65 14.92
CA GLN A 167 -0.38 13.73 15.99
C GLN A 167 0.87 14.52 15.56
N TYR A 168 1.36 14.28 14.35
CA TYR A 168 2.59 14.90 13.85
C TYR A 168 2.37 16.15 12.99
N TYR A 169 1.14 16.62 12.87
CA TYR A 169 0.81 17.81 12.11
C TYR A 169 1.40 19.08 12.73
N THR A 170 2.24 19.79 11.99
CA THR A 170 2.91 21.03 12.43
C THR A 170 2.33 22.30 11.82
N GLY A 171 1.43 22.20 10.85
CA GLY A 171 0.81 23.34 10.16
C GLY A 171 1.70 24.08 9.17
N LYS A 172 2.95 23.67 8.97
CA LYS A 172 3.85 24.29 7.99
C LYS A 172 3.31 24.10 6.58
N LYS A 173 3.36 25.16 5.78
CA LYS A 173 2.99 25.14 4.36
C LYS A 173 4.21 24.88 3.51
N ASN A 174 4.04 24.14 2.41
CA ASN A 174 5.03 24.03 1.37
C ASN A 174 4.78 25.07 0.27
N GLU A 175 5.83 25.70 -0.24
CA GLU A 175 5.80 26.38 -1.53
C GLU A 175 6.09 25.30 -2.58
N LYS A 176 5.04 24.66 -3.09
CA LYS A 176 5.20 23.62 -4.13
C LYS A 176 5.67 24.26 -5.43
N GLU A 177 6.81 23.81 -5.92
CA GLU A 177 7.08 23.86 -7.35
C GLU A 177 6.03 22.97 -8.07
N LYS A 178 5.39 23.49 -9.10
CA LYS A 178 4.45 22.69 -9.91
C LYS A 178 5.23 21.56 -10.56
N SER A 179 4.85 20.33 -10.31
CA SER A 179 5.40 19.17 -11.02
C SER A 179 5.08 19.31 -12.51
N ARG A 180 6.02 18.90 -13.37
CA ARG A 180 5.79 18.87 -14.82
C ARG A 180 5.11 17.56 -15.19
N PRO A 181 4.21 17.57 -16.21
CA PRO A 181 3.58 16.35 -16.69
C PRO A 181 4.61 15.30 -17.06
N ALA A 182 4.47 14.09 -16.54
CA ALA A 182 5.35 12.96 -16.83
C ALA A 182 5.10 12.34 -18.21
N TYR A 183 6.05 11.55 -18.68
CA TYR A 183 5.84 10.69 -19.83
C TYR A 183 4.83 9.60 -19.49
N GLN A 184 3.84 9.41 -20.35
CA GLN A 184 2.88 8.34 -20.20
C GLN A 184 3.26 7.17 -21.11
N ILE A 185 3.46 6.00 -20.50
CA ILE A 185 3.69 4.77 -21.23
C ILE A 185 2.41 4.44 -22.01
N LYS A 186 2.60 4.12 -23.28
CA LYS A 186 1.52 3.65 -24.15
C LYS A 186 1.75 2.18 -24.44
N GLY A 187 0.69 1.40 -24.40
CA GLY A 187 0.72 -0.04 -24.67
C GLY A 187 -0.68 -0.56 -24.94
N GLU A 188 -0.77 -1.84 -25.23
CA GLU A 188 -2.02 -2.58 -25.26
C GLU A 188 -2.39 -2.95 -23.83
N TYR A 189 -3.67 -2.77 -23.49
CA TYR A 189 -4.18 -3.17 -22.19
C TYR A 189 -4.66 -4.63 -22.27
N LEU A 190 -4.44 -5.38 -21.22
CA LEU A 190 -5.08 -6.67 -21.04
C LEU A 190 -6.61 -6.50 -20.94
N GLU A 191 -7.34 -7.56 -21.20
CA GLU A 191 -8.79 -7.55 -21.01
C GLU A 191 -9.15 -7.32 -19.53
N GLN A 192 -10.39 -6.91 -19.29
CA GLN A 192 -10.86 -6.70 -17.93
C GLN A 192 -10.75 -8.00 -17.12
N GLU A 193 -10.24 -7.93 -15.91
CA GLU A 193 -9.98 -9.05 -15.00
C GLU A 193 -8.78 -9.94 -15.40
N GLU A 194 -8.07 -9.63 -16.47
CA GLU A 194 -6.79 -10.25 -16.77
C GLU A 194 -5.64 -9.51 -16.08
N MET A 195 -4.71 -10.28 -15.55
CA MET A 195 -3.50 -9.77 -14.91
C MET A 195 -2.31 -10.63 -15.29
N GLU A 196 -1.26 -9.99 -15.76
CA GLU A 196 0.03 -10.62 -15.96
C GLU A 196 0.96 -10.31 -14.79
N ILE A 197 1.55 -11.33 -14.19
CA ILE A 197 2.48 -11.21 -13.08
C ILE A 197 3.85 -11.65 -13.54
N THR A 198 4.83 -10.77 -13.42
CA THR A 198 6.24 -11.10 -13.65
C THR A 198 6.95 -11.12 -12.31
N GLU A 199 7.46 -12.29 -11.92
CA GLU A 199 8.27 -12.47 -10.72
C GLU A 199 9.76 -12.53 -11.09
N ILE A 200 10.57 -11.74 -10.39
CA ILE A 200 12.02 -11.72 -10.56
C ILE A 200 12.67 -12.04 -9.21
N LEU A 201 13.42 -13.13 -9.16
CA LEU A 201 14.17 -13.53 -7.98
C LEU A 201 15.61 -13.02 -8.08
N LEU A 202 16.01 -12.18 -7.15
CA LEU A 202 17.35 -11.60 -7.09
C LEU A 202 18.04 -11.95 -5.77
N SER A 203 19.35 -12.10 -5.81
CA SER A 203 20.14 -12.20 -4.57
C SER A 203 20.16 -10.85 -3.85
N ALA A 204 19.62 -10.80 -2.64
CA ALA A 204 19.64 -9.58 -1.81
C ALA A 204 21.07 -9.09 -1.54
N GLU A 205 22.02 -10.01 -1.33
CA GLU A 205 23.44 -9.69 -1.15
C GLU A 205 24.03 -9.05 -2.41
N ALA A 206 23.75 -9.62 -3.59
CA ALA A 206 24.24 -9.08 -4.85
C ALA A 206 23.71 -7.69 -5.14
N VAL A 207 22.40 -7.46 -4.95
CA VAL A 207 21.76 -6.16 -5.14
C VAL A 207 22.32 -5.13 -4.15
N HIS A 208 22.45 -5.51 -2.88
CA HIS A 208 23.05 -4.64 -1.87
C HIS A 208 24.50 -4.27 -2.20
N LYS A 209 25.30 -5.24 -2.67
CA LYS A 209 26.68 -5.01 -3.09
C LYS A 209 26.76 -4.03 -4.28
N CYS A 210 25.88 -4.20 -5.28
CA CYS A 210 25.78 -3.29 -6.41
C CYS A 210 25.40 -1.88 -5.98
N ALA A 211 24.34 -1.72 -5.19
CA ALA A 211 23.90 -0.43 -4.69
C ALA A 211 25.02 0.28 -3.90
N LYS A 212 25.70 -0.44 -3.02
CA LYS A 212 26.81 0.07 -2.23
C LYS A 212 28.02 0.49 -3.09
N ALA A 213 28.32 -0.26 -4.15
CA ALA A 213 29.40 0.08 -5.08
C ALA A 213 29.15 1.41 -5.81
N HIS A 214 27.89 1.77 -6.05
CA HIS A 214 27.46 3.04 -6.62
C HIS A 214 27.16 4.13 -5.55
N GLY A 215 27.34 3.84 -4.28
CA GLY A 215 27.10 4.80 -3.19
C GLY A 215 25.63 5.17 -2.96
N VAL A 216 24.68 4.33 -3.40
CA VAL A 216 23.23 4.57 -3.27
C VAL A 216 22.56 3.51 -2.40
N SER A 217 21.34 3.78 -1.92
CA SER A 217 20.52 2.79 -1.23
C SER A 217 19.99 1.72 -2.23
N VAL A 218 19.62 0.54 -1.71
CA VAL A 218 18.99 -0.50 -2.52
C VAL A 218 17.73 0.03 -3.22
N THR A 219 16.91 0.81 -2.52
CA THR A 219 15.70 1.43 -3.08
C THR A 219 16.05 2.37 -4.24
N ALA A 220 17.08 3.23 -4.08
CA ALA A 220 17.51 4.13 -5.14
C ALA A 220 18.07 3.36 -6.35
N TYR A 221 18.81 2.27 -6.10
CA TYR A 221 19.32 1.41 -7.17
C TYR A 221 18.20 0.75 -7.98
N LEU A 222 17.21 0.18 -7.31
CA LEU A 222 16.06 -0.44 -7.98
C LEU A 222 15.17 0.59 -8.68
N ALA A 223 14.99 1.78 -8.06
CA ALA A 223 14.30 2.91 -8.70
C ALA A 223 15.01 3.35 -9.97
N ALA A 224 16.35 3.45 -9.94
CA ALA A 224 17.15 3.78 -11.13
C ALA A 224 16.98 2.73 -12.24
N ALA A 225 16.99 1.43 -11.88
CA ALA A 225 16.79 0.36 -12.83
C ALA A 225 15.41 0.45 -13.51
N LEU A 226 14.36 0.75 -12.73
CA LEU A 226 13.00 0.89 -13.25
C LEU A 226 12.87 2.10 -14.17
N VAL A 227 13.31 3.30 -13.75
CA VAL A 227 13.17 4.49 -14.58
C VAL A 227 14.04 4.42 -15.84
N TYR A 228 15.20 3.75 -15.76
CA TYR A 228 16.05 3.54 -16.91
C TYR A 228 15.45 2.52 -17.90
N ALA A 229 14.85 1.43 -17.42
CA ALA A 229 14.13 0.49 -18.27
C ALA A 229 12.98 1.18 -19.02
N VAL A 230 12.23 2.05 -18.34
CA VAL A 230 11.18 2.86 -18.98
C VAL A 230 11.79 3.80 -20.03
N TYR A 231 12.91 4.47 -19.72
CA TYR A 231 13.60 5.35 -20.65
C TYR A 231 14.02 4.62 -21.93
N GLU A 232 14.53 3.39 -21.83
CA GLU A 232 14.94 2.60 -22.99
C GLU A 232 13.78 2.28 -23.96
N GLU A 233 12.55 2.18 -23.42
CA GLU A 233 11.34 1.96 -24.24
C GLU A 233 10.78 3.26 -24.87
N ILE A 234 11.28 4.45 -24.47
CA ILE A 234 10.79 5.71 -25.01
C ILE A 234 11.47 6.04 -26.34
N PRO A 235 10.71 6.23 -27.43
CA PRO A 235 11.29 6.74 -28.67
C PRO A 235 12.02 8.05 -28.43
N LYS A 236 13.28 8.17 -28.85
CA LYS A 236 14.13 9.35 -28.60
C LYS A 236 13.48 10.68 -29.04
N SER A 237 12.63 10.65 -30.07
CA SER A 237 11.85 11.81 -30.51
C SER A 237 10.77 12.29 -29.54
N ARG A 238 10.44 11.46 -28.53
CA ARG A 238 9.40 11.73 -27.50
C ARG A 238 9.96 12.07 -26.13
N LEU A 239 11.29 12.13 -25.97
CA LEU A 239 11.99 12.53 -24.74
C LEU A 239 11.81 14.03 -24.45
N LYS A 240 10.57 14.48 -24.25
CA LYS A 240 10.22 15.87 -23.93
C LYS A 240 9.68 16.05 -22.52
N LYS A 241 9.30 14.94 -21.90
CA LYS A 241 8.72 14.88 -20.56
C LYS A 241 9.59 13.99 -19.67
N PRO A 242 9.67 14.28 -18.37
CA PRO A 242 10.42 13.41 -17.44
C PRO A 242 9.80 12.02 -17.35
N VAL A 243 10.62 11.02 -17.06
CA VAL A 243 10.16 9.77 -16.50
C VAL A 243 10.01 9.99 -15.01
N SER A 244 8.79 9.86 -14.49
CA SER A 244 8.52 10.05 -13.06
C SER A 244 8.19 8.73 -12.40
N LEU A 245 8.69 8.55 -11.18
CA LEU A 245 8.45 7.41 -10.33
C LEU A 245 8.03 7.90 -8.93
N MET A 246 6.96 7.33 -8.41
CA MET A 246 6.53 7.53 -7.03
C MET A 246 6.98 6.34 -6.19
N VAL A 247 7.78 6.60 -5.16
CA VAL A 247 8.29 5.58 -4.24
C VAL A 247 7.60 5.74 -2.89
N PRO A 248 6.78 4.78 -2.43
CA PRO A 248 6.16 4.84 -1.11
C PRO A 248 7.20 4.89 0.00
N ALA A 249 6.94 5.71 1.01
CA ALA A 249 7.80 5.89 2.19
C ALA A 249 7.01 5.62 3.47
N ASN A 250 7.44 4.63 4.24
CA ASN A 250 6.85 4.34 5.54
C ASN A 250 7.17 5.46 6.54
N LEU A 251 6.14 6.21 6.94
CA LEU A 251 6.31 7.33 7.87
C LEU A 251 6.76 6.89 9.27
N ARG A 252 6.55 5.64 9.66
CA ARG A 252 7.00 5.09 10.95
C ARG A 252 8.52 5.12 11.09
N ASN A 253 9.25 5.16 9.98
CA ASN A 253 10.71 5.35 9.99
C ASN A 253 11.15 6.75 10.44
N PHE A 254 10.26 7.73 10.38
CA PHE A 254 10.52 9.14 10.68
C PHE A 254 9.75 9.63 11.91
N PHE A 255 8.59 9.05 12.16
CA PHE A 255 7.64 9.41 13.19
C PHE A 255 7.17 8.13 13.89
N PRO A 256 7.61 7.86 15.12
CA PRO A 256 7.20 6.68 15.86
C PRO A 256 5.68 6.54 15.91
N SER A 257 5.16 5.40 15.52
CA SER A 257 3.73 5.06 15.55
C SER A 257 3.57 3.55 15.56
N ALA A 258 2.68 3.07 16.40
CA ALA A 258 2.24 1.69 16.46
C ALA A 258 0.94 1.45 15.65
N SER A 259 0.41 2.48 15.01
CA SER A 259 -0.82 2.37 14.23
C SER A 259 -0.73 1.31 13.14
N MET A 260 -1.78 0.48 13.04
CA MET A 260 -1.94 -0.54 12.00
C MET A 260 -2.61 0.00 10.74
N THR A 261 -3.03 1.26 10.75
CA THR A 261 -3.68 1.89 9.60
C THR A 261 -2.67 2.56 8.69
N ASN A 262 -3.14 3.19 7.62
CA ASN A 262 -2.26 3.82 6.66
C ASN A 262 -1.47 4.97 7.31
N PHE A 263 -0.15 4.81 7.35
CA PHE A 263 0.76 5.86 7.79
C PHE A 263 1.99 5.90 6.89
N TRP A 264 1.78 6.34 5.65
CA TRP A 264 2.79 6.43 4.62
C TRP A 264 2.70 7.76 3.86
N SER A 265 3.76 8.06 3.15
CA SER A 265 3.87 9.16 2.20
C SER A 265 4.61 8.65 0.97
N TRP A 266 5.02 9.51 0.07
CA TRP A 266 5.76 9.12 -1.12
C TRP A 266 6.93 10.05 -1.37
N ILE A 267 7.89 9.55 -2.12
CA ILE A 267 9.01 10.28 -2.69
C ILE A 267 8.77 10.34 -4.18
N GLU A 268 8.73 11.54 -4.74
CA GLU A 268 8.59 11.75 -6.17
C GLU A 268 9.98 11.89 -6.79
N ILE A 269 10.27 11.06 -7.79
CA ILE A 269 11.51 11.10 -8.56
C ILE A 269 11.14 11.45 -10.00
N ALA A 270 11.66 12.56 -10.52
CA ALA A 270 11.46 12.97 -11.90
C ALA A 270 12.81 12.98 -12.62
N CYS A 271 12.96 12.13 -13.63
CA CYS A 271 14.19 11.96 -14.40
C CYS A 271 14.04 12.59 -15.78
N ASP A 272 14.76 13.69 -16.02
CA ASP A 272 14.90 14.29 -17.34
C ASP A 272 16.09 13.64 -18.05
N PHE A 273 15.81 12.74 -18.96
CA PHE A 273 16.84 12.05 -19.74
C PHE A 273 17.11 12.75 -21.08
N GLY A 274 18.40 12.90 -21.38
CA GLY A 274 18.85 13.23 -22.72
C GLY A 274 18.81 12.01 -23.65
N PRO A 275 19.01 12.18 -24.98
CA PRO A 275 18.93 11.07 -25.94
C PRO A 275 20.02 9.99 -25.79
N GLU A 276 21.10 10.31 -25.08
CA GLU A 276 22.25 9.44 -24.83
C GLU A 276 22.45 9.16 -23.32
N ALA A 277 21.36 9.24 -22.52
CA ALA A 277 21.44 8.99 -21.09
C ALA A 277 21.83 7.52 -20.80
N SER A 278 22.63 7.35 -19.78
CA SER A 278 23.11 6.05 -19.30
C SER A 278 22.40 5.62 -18.00
N PHE A 279 22.58 4.36 -17.63
CA PHE A 279 22.13 3.89 -16.32
C PHE A 279 22.79 4.64 -15.16
N GLU A 280 24.03 5.08 -15.33
CA GLU A 280 24.75 5.89 -14.34
C GLU A 280 24.07 7.24 -14.12
N ASP A 281 23.55 7.88 -15.20
CA ASP A 281 22.77 9.11 -15.07
C ASP A 281 21.49 8.87 -14.29
N ALA A 282 20.80 7.75 -14.53
CA ALA A 282 19.63 7.35 -13.76
C ALA A 282 19.96 7.15 -12.28
N LEU A 283 21.08 6.49 -11.97
CA LEU A 283 21.54 6.30 -10.59
C LEU A 283 21.84 7.61 -9.87
N GLN A 284 22.51 8.55 -10.55
CA GLN A 284 22.80 9.87 -9.98
C GLN A 284 21.51 10.65 -9.68
N ILE A 285 20.57 10.68 -10.64
CA ILE A 285 19.32 11.41 -10.47
C ILE A 285 18.48 10.79 -9.34
N THR A 286 18.28 9.47 -9.37
CA THR A 286 17.48 8.79 -8.35
C THR A 286 18.12 8.83 -6.97
N GLY A 287 19.44 8.66 -6.89
CA GLY A 287 20.21 8.77 -5.64
C GLY A 287 20.08 10.14 -5.00
N ALA A 288 20.25 11.20 -5.79
CA ALA A 288 20.12 12.58 -5.33
C ALA A 288 18.66 12.90 -4.90
N ALA A 289 17.67 12.47 -5.69
CA ALA A 289 16.26 12.66 -5.38
C ALA A 289 15.88 11.94 -4.07
N MET A 290 16.28 10.68 -3.91
CA MET A 290 16.03 9.92 -2.69
C MET A 290 16.68 10.55 -1.46
N GLN A 291 17.92 11.07 -1.57
CA GLN A 291 18.59 11.75 -0.45
C GLN A 291 17.86 13.04 -0.06
N LYS A 292 17.46 13.86 -1.02
CA LYS A 292 16.74 15.11 -0.79
C LYS A 292 15.36 14.86 -0.19
N GLU A 293 14.60 14.02 -0.83
CA GLU A 293 13.18 13.80 -0.54
C GLU A 293 12.94 12.93 0.70
N ALA A 294 13.92 12.07 1.08
CA ALA A 294 13.91 11.32 2.33
C ALA A 294 14.28 12.14 3.56
N LEU A 295 14.54 13.45 3.42
CA LEU A 295 14.71 14.31 4.58
C LEU A 295 13.41 14.39 5.38
N LYS A 296 13.51 14.21 6.69
CA LYS A 296 12.34 14.29 7.60
C LYS A 296 11.53 15.58 7.41
N GLN A 297 12.16 16.67 7.02
CA GLN A 297 11.52 17.95 6.78
C GLN A 297 10.62 17.90 5.55
N GLU A 298 11.07 17.31 4.44
CA GLU A 298 10.29 17.19 3.20
C GLU A 298 9.09 16.27 3.40
N ILE A 299 9.31 15.12 4.03
CA ILE A 299 8.25 14.17 4.38
C ILE A 299 7.23 14.80 5.33
N SER A 300 7.68 15.56 6.36
CA SER A 300 6.79 16.29 7.27
C SER A 300 5.94 17.32 6.53
N THR A 301 6.49 17.97 5.53
CA THR A 301 5.79 18.99 4.74
C THR A 301 4.67 18.37 3.92
N ARG A 302 4.92 17.24 3.24
CA ARG A 302 3.88 16.48 2.50
C ARG A 302 2.79 15.97 3.42
N MET A 303 3.16 15.41 4.56
CA MET A 303 2.20 14.99 5.59
C MET A 303 1.31 16.16 6.02
N ASN A 304 1.87 17.35 6.24
CA ASN A 304 1.11 18.54 6.57
C ASN A 304 0.13 18.95 5.46
N ASP A 305 0.51 18.80 4.19
CA ASP A 305 -0.37 19.11 3.06
C ASP A 305 -1.60 18.18 3.04
N LEU A 306 -1.41 16.87 3.26
CA LEU A 306 -2.51 15.91 3.37
C LEU A 306 -3.48 16.28 4.50
N VAL A 307 -2.95 16.54 5.71
CA VAL A 307 -3.77 16.93 6.87
C VAL A 307 -4.47 18.27 6.63
N ARG A 308 -3.84 19.22 5.95
CA ARG A 308 -4.43 20.53 5.62
C ARG A 308 -5.61 20.38 4.64
N ILE A 309 -5.49 19.54 3.63
CA ILE A 309 -6.59 19.24 2.70
C ILE A 309 -7.78 18.68 3.50
N GLU A 310 -7.54 17.71 4.36
CA GLU A 310 -8.58 17.14 5.20
C GLU A 310 -9.23 18.17 6.14
N ARG A 311 -8.45 19.07 6.75
CA ARG A 311 -8.93 20.09 7.68
C ARG A 311 -9.58 21.29 6.99
N ASN A 312 -9.55 21.37 5.67
CA ASN A 312 -10.18 22.47 4.92
C ASN A 312 -11.70 22.48 5.16
N PRO A 313 -12.25 23.56 5.77
CA PRO A 313 -13.67 23.61 6.13
C PRO A 313 -14.59 23.59 4.91
N VAL A 314 -14.16 24.15 3.78
CA VAL A 314 -14.94 24.13 2.54
C VAL A 314 -15.03 22.71 2.00
N LEU A 315 -13.91 22.00 1.90
CA LEU A 315 -13.88 20.60 1.45
C LEU A 315 -14.65 19.67 2.41
N ARG A 316 -14.63 19.96 3.70
CA ARG A 316 -15.41 19.18 4.69
C ARG A 316 -16.93 19.34 4.52
N ALA A 317 -17.39 20.50 4.04
CA ALA A 317 -18.81 20.77 3.82
C ALA A 317 -19.32 20.27 2.46
N VAL A 318 -18.44 19.88 1.54
CA VAL A 318 -18.83 19.32 0.23
C VAL A 318 -19.28 17.87 0.39
N PRO A 319 -20.45 17.47 -0.15
CA PRO A 319 -20.88 16.07 -0.16
C PRO A 319 -19.86 15.15 -0.82
N LEU A 320 -19.76 13.93 -0.31
CA LEU A 320 -18.76 12.97 -0.75
C LEU A 320 -18.82 12.66 -2.26
N GLU A 321 -20.02 12.62 -2.83
CA GLU A 321 -20.21 12.37 -4.26
C GLU A 321 -19.54 13.45 -5.14
N ILE A 322 -19.60 14.71 -4.70
CA ILE A 322 -18.95 15.82 -5.41
C ILE A 322 -17.44 15.78 -5.18
N LYS A 323 -16.99 15.43 -3.97
CA LYS A 323 -15.55 15.24 -3.67
C LYS A 323 -14.96 14.12 -4.51
N ASN A 324 -15.69 13.01 -4.66
CA ASN A 324 -15.20 11.87 -5.44
C ASN A 324 -15.03 12.24 -6.90
N LEU A 325 -15.94 13.03 -7.48
CA LEU A 325 -15.78 13.54 -8.85
C LEU A 325 -14.53 14.41 -9.00
N ALA A 326 -14.32 15.34 -8.05
CA ALA A 326 -13.12 16.18 -8.06
C ALA A 326 -11.82 15.39 -7.83
N LEU A 327 -11.85 14.38 -6.95
CA LEU A 327 -10.69 13.50 -6.71
C LEU A 327 -10.40 12.59 -7.90
N ILE A 328 -11.42 12.15 -8.63
CA ILE A 328 -11.24 11.37 -9.86
C ILE A 328 -10.61 12.24 -10.93
N ASP A 329 -11.09 13.47 -11.11
CA ASP A 329 -10.52 14.42 -12.07
C ASP A 329 -9.08 14.79 -11.69
N GLU A 330 -8.78 15.05 -10.40
CA GLU A 330 -7.42 15.30 -9.93
C GLU A 330 -6.55 14.03 -9.98
N ALA A 331 -7.11 12.87 -9.67
CA ALA A 331 -6.41 11.59 -9.78
C ALA A 331 -6.13 11.22 -11.23
N ASP A 332 -7.07 11.43 -12.13
CA ASP A 332 -6.85 11.22 -13.56
C ASP A 332 -5.82 12.22 -14.14
N VAL A 333 -5.75 13.43 -13.61
CA VAL A 333 -4.75 14.44 -14.00
C VAL A 333 -3.40 14.18 -13.32
N GLU A 334 -3.36 13.80 -12.05
CA GLU A 334 -2.11 13.52 -11.31
C GLU A 334 -1.61 12.08 -11.49
N PHE A 335 -2.49 11.08 -11.52
CA PHE A 335 -2.13 9.67 -11.68
C PHE A 335 -2.16 9.20 -13.14
N GLY A 336 -2.95 9.81 -14.00
CA GLY A 336 -2.90 9.56 -15.45
C GLY A 336 -1.62 10.06 -16.11
N GLU A 337 -0.88 10.95 -15.46
CA GLU A 337 0.42 11.45 -15.90
C GLU A 337 1.60 10.71 -15.24
N HIS A 338 1.36 9.92 -14.20
CA HIS A 338 2.37 9.05 -13.58
C HIS A 338 2.38 7.67 -14.22
N LEU A 339 3.51 7.02 -14.11
CA LEU A 339 3.67 5.64 -14.51
C LEU A 339 2.63 4.79 -13.73
N HIS A 340 1.45 4.59 -14.29
CA HIS A 340 0.60 3.51 -13.87
C HIS A 340 1.29 2.23 -14.34
N LEU A 341 2.10 1.67 -13.48
CA LEU A 341 2.19 0.23 -13.41
C LEU A 341 0.78 -0.17 -12.98
N SER A 342 -0.05 -0.57 -13.94
CA SER A 342 -1.47 -0.82 -13.76
C SER A 342 -1.65 -1.82 -12.63
N GLY A 343 -2.30 -1.36 -11.57
CA GLY A 343 -2.34 -2.03 -10.30
C GLY A 343 -1.13 -1.66 -9.45
N SER A 344 -1.31 -0.77 -8.47
CA SER A 344 -0.39 -0.55 -7.36
C SER A 344 -0.35 -1.79 -6.47
N GLN A 345 0.10 -2.89 -7.03
CA GLN A 345 0.17 -4.17 -6.36
C GLN A 345 1.58 -4.32 -5.85
N GLU A 346 1.76 -3.92 -4.59
CA GLU A 346 3.00 -4.21 -3.89
C GLU A 346 3.07 -5.72 -3.63
N TYR A 347 3.84 -6.40 -4.46
CA TYR A 347 4.25 -7.77 -4.17
C TYR A 347 5.51 -7.72 -3.33
N ILE A 348 5.38 -8.01 -2.06
CA ILE A 348 6.52 -8.31 -1.21
C ILE A 348 6.47 -9.80 -0.90
N SER A 349 7.37 -10.58 -1.50
CA SER A 349 7.63 -11.92 -1.00
C SER A 349 8.35 -11.76 0.35
N ALA A 350 7.70 -12.15 1.44
CA ALA A 350 8.36 -12.26 2.73
C ALA A 350 9.13 -13.58 2.78
N PHE A 351 10.45 -13.50 2.87
CA PHE A 351 11.32 -14.61 3.23
C PHE A 351 11.60 -14.57 4.73
#